data_f23a805b382c96707657bbaea18c4507
#
_entry.id   f23a805b382c96707657bbaea18c4507
#
_cell.length_a   1.000
_cell.length_b   1.000
_cell.length_c   1.000
_cell.angle_alpha   90.00
_cell.angle_beta   90.00
_cell.angle_gamma   90.00
#
_symmetry.space_group_name_H-M   'P 1'
#
loop_
_entity.id
_entity.type
_entity.pdbx_description
1 polymer ?
#
loop_
_entity_poly.entity_id
_entity_poly.type
_entity_poly.pdbx_seq_one_letter_code
_entity_poly.pdbx_strand_id
1 'polypeptide(L)' 'KELSYYQISYIMGDEKTREREFGVYKSITDNFPKYVLSMDHFNFSQDGIIHKNIIDFLLENEGTR' A
#
# COMPACT_ATOMS: atom_id res chain seq x y z
N LYS A 1 -19.24 3.66 8.26
CA LYS A 1 -17.85 3.49 8.66
C LYS A 1 -17.07 2.78 7.58
N GLU A 2 -15.94 3.35 7.21
CA GLU A 2 -15.13 2.82 6.11
C GLU A 2 -14.01 1.93 6.65
N LEU A 3 -13.71 0.89 5.88
CA LEU A 3 -12.63 -0.03 6.20
C LEU A 3 -11.60 0.03 5.09
N SER A 4 -10.33 0.08 5.47
CA SER A 4 -9.22 0.02 4.52
C SER A 4 -8.18 -0.93 5.06
N TYR A 5 -7.44 -1.55 4.14
CA TYR A 5 -6.37 -2.47 4.51
C TYR A 5 -5.04 -1.82 4.23
N TYR A 6 -4.10 -2.00 5.15
CA TYR A 6 -2.75 -1.45 5.01
C TYR A 6 -1.73 -2.54 5.26
N GLN A 7 -0.82 -2.70 4.32
CA GLN A 7 0.34 -3.56 4.48
C GLN A 7 1.56 -2.66 4.46
N ILE A 8 2.43 -2.78 5.45
CA ILE A 8 3.58 -1.91 5.58
C ILE A 8 4.86 -2.68 5.30
N SER A 9 5.67 -2.15 4.41
CA SER A 9 6.97 -2.70 4.07
C SER A 9 7.99 -1.58 4.14
N TYR A 10 9.26 -1.92 4.38
CA TYR A 10 10.27 -0.88 4.44
C TYR A 10 10.69 -0.44 3.04
N ILE A 11 11.23 -1.35 2.26
CA ILE A 11 11.68 -1.07 0.89
C ILE A 11 11.26 -2.22 -0.01
N MET A 12 10.74 -1.89 -1.19
CA MET A 12 10.22 -2.90 -2.10
C MET A 12 10.86 -2.85 -3.49
N GLY A 13 12.13 -2.44 -3.57
CA GLY A 13 12.82 -2.40 -4.84
C GLY A 13 13.03 -3.75 -5.48
N ASP A 14 12.98 -4.84 -4.70
CA ASP A 14 13.17 -6.19 -5.19
C ASP A 14 11.82 -6.78 -5.60
N GLU A 15 11.78 -7.40 -6.79
CA GLU A 15 10.53 -7.94 -7.33
C GLU A 15 9.91 -8.98 -6.41
N LYS A 16 10.73 -9.84 -5.81
CA LYS A 16 10.20 -10.86 -4.91
C LYS A 16 9.54 -10.24 -3.68
N THR A 17 10.13 -9.16 -3.18
CA THR A 17 9.53 -8.46 -2.05
C THR A 17 8.18 -7.90 -2.44
N ARG A 18 8.09 -7.27 -3.62
CA ARG A 18 6.83 -6.72 -4.08
C ARG A 18 5.77 -7.81 -4.22
N GLU A 19 6.14 -8.95 -4.81
CA GLU A 19 5.20 -10.07 -4.95
C GLU A 19 4.67 -10.52 -3.61
N ARG A 20 5.55 -10.60 -2.62
CA ARG A 20 5.13 -11.03 -1.29
C ARG A 20 4.20 -10.02 -0.63
N GLU A 21 4.58 -8.73 -0.68
CA GLU A 21 3.80 -7.72 0.01
C GLU A 21 2.44 -7.48 -0.64
N PHE A 22 2.39 -7.44 -1.97
CA PHE A 22 1.11 -7.30 -2.65
C PHE A 22 0.30 -8.59 -2.61
N GLY A 23 0.99 -9.73 -2.53
CA GLY A 23 0.34 -11.03 -2.53
C GLY A 23 -0.51 -11.30 -1.32
N VAL A 24 -0.30 -10.56 -0.22
CA VAL A 24 -1.12 -10.77 0.98
C VAL A 24 -2.59 -10.49 0.71
N TYR A 25 -2.89 -9.70 -0.31
CA TYR A 25 -4.27 -9.34 -0.61
C TYR A 25 -4.98 -10.34 -1.52
N LYS A 26 -4.29 -11.36 -2.00
CA LYS A 26 -4.90 -12.30 -2.95
C LYS A 26 -6.07 -13.07 -2.35
N SER A 27 -6.04 -13.28 -1.05
CA SER A 27 -7.11 -14.01 -0.38
C SER A 27 -8.23 -13.11 0.11
N ILE A 28 -8.10 -11.81 -0.10
CA ILE A 28 -9.11 -10.84 0.32
C ILE A 28 -9.86 -10.36 -0.91
N THR A 29 -11.14 -10.71 -1.02
CA THR A 29 -11.90 -10.48 -2.24
C THR A 29 -12.97 -9.39 -2.11
N ASP A 30 -13.00 -8.68 -0.98
CA ASP A 30 -13.96 -7.60 -0.83
C ASP A 30 -13.54 -6.38 -1.64
N ASN A 31 -14.36 -5.32 -1.59
CA ASN A 31 -14.13 -4.11 -2.38
C ASN A 31 -13.54 -2.96 -1.58
N PHE A 32 -13.08 -3.22 -0.35
CA PHE A 32 -12.50 -2.15 0.44
C PHE A 32 -11.11 -1.79 -0.09
N PRO A 33 -10.72 -0.52 0.03
CA PRO A 33 -9.41 -0.07 -0.45
C PRO A 33 -8.27 -0.84 0.19
N LYS A 34 -7.26 -1.17 -0.62
CA LYS A 34 -6.10 -1.93 -0.18
C LYS A 34 -4.85 -1.16 -0.53
N TYR A 35 -4.00 -0.95 0.46
CA TYR A 35 -2.80 -0.14 0.32
C TYR A 35 -1.57 -0.92 0.73
N VAL A 36 -0.46 -0.62 0.06
CA VAL A 36 0.87 -1.01 0.53
C VAL A 36 1.66 0.28 0.72
N LEU A 37 2.20 0.45 1.92
CA LEU A 37 2.97 1.64 2.27
C LEU A 37 4.43 1.26 2.46
N SER A 38 5.34 2.07 1.93
CA SER A 38 6.76 1.81 2.08
C SER A 38 7.53 3.12 2.02
N MET A 39 8.85 3.02 2.14
CA MET A 39 9.72 4.19 2.02
C MET A 39 10.13 4.47 0.59
N ASP A 40 9.71 3.64 -0.36
CA ASP A 40 10.04 3.84 -1.76
C ASP A 40 9.33 5.09 -2.30
N HIS A 41 10.04 5.80 -3.20
CA HIS A 41 9.45 6.96 -3.87
C HIS A 41 8.85 6.61 -5.23
N PHE A 42 9.12 5.42 -5.72
CA PHE A 42 8.56 4.94 -6.96
C PHE A 42 7.21 4.32 -6.69
N ASN A 43 6.25 4.55 -7.59
CA ASN A 43 4.90 4.03 -7.41
C ASN A 43 4.80 2.61 -7.95
N PHE A 44 4.62 1.65 -7.05
CA PHE A 44 4.51 0.25 -7.42
C PHE A 44 3.07 -0.26 -7.46
N SER A 45 2.09 0.62 -7.47
CA SER A 45 0.67 0.19 -7.48
C SER A 45 0.40 -0.83 -8.57
N GLN A 46 -0.39 -1.85 -8.24
CA GLN A 46 -0.73 -2.91 -9.18
C GLN A 46 -1.99 -3.63 -8.74
N ASP A 47 -2.70 -4.22 -9.70
CA ASP A 47 -3.85 -5.10 -9.43
C ASP A 47 -4.89 -4.45 -8.50
N GLY A 48 -5.11 -3.15 -8.67
CA GLY A 48 -6.08 -2.43 -7.85
C GLY A 48 -5.60 -2.10 -6.45
N ILE A 49 -4.36 -2.45 -6.11
CA ILE A 49 -3.77 -2.16 -4.81
C ILE A 49 -2.91 -0.91 -4.96
N ILE A 50 -3.12 0.07 -4.10
CA ILE A 50 -2.45 1.36 -4.19
C ILE A 50 -1.19 1.33 -3.34
N HIS A 51 -0.07 1.70 -3.95
CA HIS A 51 1.19 1.86 -3.23
C HIS A 51 1.45 3.34 -2.99
N LYS A 52 1.86 3.68 -1.78
CA LYS A 52 2.23 5.06 -1.44
C LYS A 52 3.47 5.05 -0.57
N ASN A 53 4.26 6.12 -0.71
CA ASN A 53 5.32 6.39 0.24
C ASN A 53 4.68 6.72 1.58
N ILE A 54 5.20 6.12 2.66
CA ILE A 54 4.53 6.25 3.96
C ILE A 54 4.57 7.69 4.47
N ILE A 55 5.64 8.44 4.18
CA ILE A 55 5.71 9.83 4.62
C ILE A 55 4.65 10.65 3.89
N ASP A 56 4.52 10.46 2.58
CA ASP A 56 3.51 11.18 1.81
C ASP A 56 2.11 10.85 2.31
N PHE A 57 1.89 9.57 2.64
CA PHE A 57 0.59 9.14 3.15
C PHE A 57 0.24 9.85 4.45
N LEU A 58 1.20 9.94 5.36
CA LEU A 58 0.97 10.60 6.65
C LEU A 58 0.72 12.09 6.46
N LEU A 59 1.43 12.73 5.54
CA LEU A 59 1.22 14.15 5.27
C LEU A 59 -0.15 14.41 4.65
N GLU A 60 -0.60 13.53 3.77
CA GLU A 60 -1.94 13.65 3.19
C GLU A 60 -3.00 13.60 4.27
N ASN A 61 -2.86 12.66 5.19
CA ASN A 61 -3.86 12.51 6.25
C ASN A 61 -3.85 13.72 7.18
N GLU A 62 -2.68 14.28 7.45
CA GLU A 62 -2.58 15.48 8.25
C GLU A 62 -3.26 16.65 7.57
N GLY A 63 -3.10 16.75 6.26
CA GLY A 63 -3.66 17.84 5.49
C GLY A 63 -5.17 17.83 5.37
N THR A 64 -5.80 16.72 5.73
CA THR A 64 -7.26 16.60 5.59
C THR A 64 -8.02 17.06 6.83
N ARG A 65 -7.33 17.53 7.82
CA ARG A 65 -8.00 17.98 9.04
C ARG A 65 -8.58 19.35 8.98
#